data_05b4ebdef6e131584b2bdd23f2c2917d
#
_entry.id   05b4ebdef6e131584b2bdd23f2c2917d
#
_cell.length_a   1.000
_cell.length_b   1.000
_cell.length_c   1.000
_cell.angle_alpha   90.00
_cell.angle_beta   90.00
_cell.angle_gamma   90.00
#
_symmetry.space_group_name_H-M   'P 1'
#
loop_
_entity.id
_entity.type
_entity.pdbx_description
1 polymer ?
#
loop_
_entity_poly.entity_id
_entity_poly.type
_entity_poly.pdbx_seq_one_letter_code
_entity_poly.pdbx_strand_id
1 'polypeptide(L)'
;MGKLALAAKITHVPSMYLSELPGKNHGCRQGAIDGHKEIGKRCREMGVDTIIVFDTHWLVNSAYHINCADHFQGVYTSNELPHFIRDMTYDYDGNPELGQLIADEAVKLGVRAKAHNIPSLKLEYGTLVPMRYMNSDKHFKVVSIS
;
A
#
# COMPACT_ATOMS: atom_id res chain seq x y z
N MET A 1 -11.95 -19.14 6.74
CA MET A 1 -11.69 -18.93 5.30
C MET A 1 -11.91 -17.46 5.00
N GLY A 2 -10.90 -16.78 4.45
CA GLY A 2 -10.98 -15.36 4.11
C GLY A 2 -11.95 -15.10 2.96
N LYS A 3 -12.43 -13.87 2.86
CA LYS A 3 -13.28 -13.45 1.75
C LYS A 3 -12.83 -12.08 1.23
N LEU A 4 -12.95 -11.85 -0.09
CA LEU A 4 -12.80 -10.53 -0.67
C LEU A 4 -14.02 -9.67 -0.31
N ALA A 5 -13.82 -8.64 0.50
CA ALA A 5 -14.89 -7.78 0.99
C ALA A 5 -15.12 -6.56 0.06
N LEU A 6 -14.04 -5.98 -0.46
CA LEU A 6 -14.06 -4.81 -1.33
C LEU A 6 -12.92 -4.89 -2.35
N ALA A 7 -13.15 -4.41 -3.56
CA ALA A 7 -12.12 -4.11 -4.54
C ALA A 7 -12.32 -2.69 -5.05
N ALA A 8 -11.22 -1.92 -5.16
CA ALA A 8 -11.27 -0.54 -5.60
C ALA A 8 -10.06 -0.21 -6.49
N LYS A 9 -10.27 0.64 -7.48
CA LYS A 9 -9.21 1.32 -8.21
C LYS A 9 -9.13 2.74 -7.70
N ILE A 10 -7.96 3.12 -7.17
CA ILE A 10 -7.77 4.39 -6.47
C ILE A 10 -6.58 5.15 -7.05
N THR A 11 -6.55 6.46 -6.85
CA THR A 11 -5.37 7.26 -7.17
C THR A 11 -4.29 7.12 -6.09
N HIS A 12 -3.02 7.26 -6.47
CA HIS A 12 -1.87 7.23 -5.56
C HIS A 12 -0.87 8.35 -5.88
N VAL A 13 -1.37 9.43 -6.52
CA VAL A 13 -0.49 10.51 -7.00
C VAL A 13 0.30 11.17 -5.87
N PRO A 14 1.63 11.38 -6.06
CA PRO A 14 2.50 11.95 -5.02
C PRO A 14 2.05 13.31 -4.50
N SER A 15 1.32 14.08 -5.33
CA SER A 15 0.75 15.36 -4.93
C SER A 15 -0.29 15.29 -3.81
N MET A 16 -0.78 14.09 -3.46
CA MET A 16 -1.62 13.93 -2.26
C MET A 16 -0.81 14.20 -0.99
N TYR A 17 0.42 13.71 -0.90
CA TYR A 17 1.31 14.02 0.21
C TYR A 17 1.70 15.50 0.23
N LEU A 18 2.02 16.06 -0.93
CA LEU A 18 2.31 17.50 -1.05
C LEU A 18 1.11 18.37 -0.61
N SER A 19 -0.11 17.89 -0.82
CA SER A 19 -1.35 18.57 -0.42
C SER A 19 -1.50 18.77 1.10
N GLU A 20 -0.83 17.96 1.91
CA GLU A 20 -0.82 18.10 3.37
C GLU A 20 0.11 19.22 3.84
N LEU A 21 1.17 19.49 3.07
CA LEU A 21 2.20 20.41 3.47
C LEU A 21 1.72 21.87 3.32
N PRO A 22 2.18 22.79 4.20
CA PRO A 22 1.88 24.20 4.04
C PRO A 22 2.49 24.76 2.76
N GLY A 23 1.76 25.69 2.11
CA GLY A 23 2.20 26.36 0.89
C GLY A 23 1.14 26.39 -0.20
N LYS A 24 1.54 26.75 -1.42
CA LYS A 24 0.63 26.98 -2.57
C LYS A 24 -0.17 25.74 -3.01
N ASN A 25 0.29 24.55 -2.65
CA ASN A 25 -0.36 23.29 -3.02
C ASN A 25 -1.20 22.71 -1.87
N HIS A 26 -1.28 23.37 -0.72
CA HIS A 26 -2.07 22.91 0.41
C HIS A 26 -3.54 22.72 0.00
N GLY A 27 -4.11 21.57 0.33
CA GLY A 27 -5.50 21.21 0.00
C GLY A 27 -5.77 20.85 -1.47
N CYS A 28 -4.79 20.93 -2.38
CA CYS A 28 -5.01 20.71 -3.81
C CYS A 28 -5.53 19.30 -4.17
N ARG A 29 -5.39 18.33 -3.25
CA ARG A 29 -5.87 16.94 -3.40
C ARG A 29 -6.83 16.52 -2.30
N GLN A 30 -7.45 17.48 -1.60
CA GLN A 30 -8.31 17.17 -0.45
C GLN A 30 -9.42 16.18 -0.80
N GLY A 31 -10.11 16.34 -1.92
CA GLY A 31 -11.16 15.41 -2.33
C GLY A 31 -10.66 13.96 -2.53
N ALA A 32 -9.45 13.77 -3.05
CA ALA A 32 -8.85 12.44 -3.16
C ALA A 32 -8.49 11.86 -1.77
N ILE A 33 -7.94 12.69 -0.90
CA ILE A 33 -7.63 12.32 0.49
C ILE A 33 -8.88 11.88 1.23
N ASP A 34 -9.97 12.64 1.12
CA ASP A 34 -11.24 12.34 1.76
C ASP A 34 -11.86 11.06 1.23
N GLY A 35 -11.74 10.82 -0.09
CA GLY A 35 -12.16 9.56 -0.71
C GLY A 35 -11.41 8.35 -0.15
N HIS A 36 -10.09 8.45 0.08
CA HIS A 36 -9.30 7.38 0.70
C HIS A 36 -9.73 7.13 2.15
N LYS A 37 -9.95 8.18 2.93
CA LYS A 37 -10.45 8.06 4.31
C LYS A 37 -11.81 7.36 4.35
N GLU A 38 -12.70 7.69 3.41
CA GLU A 38 -14.01 7.03 3.30
C GLU A 38 -13.87 5.54 2.94
N ILE A 39 -12.97 5.17 2.02
CA ILE A 39 -12.67 3.76 1.72
C ILE A 39 -12.16 3.04 2.96
N GLY A 40 -11.21 3.62 3.69
CA GLY A 40 -10.71 3.05 4.93
C GLY A 40 -11.81 2.84 5.98
N LYS A 41 -12.72 3.81 6.12
CA LYS A 41 -13.88 3.69 6.99
C LYS A 41 -14.77 2.52 6.59
N ARG A 42 -15.15 2.40 5.31
CA ARG A 42 -15.95 1.28 4.80
C ARG A 42 -15.28 -0.06 5.01
N CYS A 43 -13.98 -0.16 4.79
CA CYS A 43 -13.22 -1.37 5.05
C CYS A 43 -13.36 -1.81 6.52
N ARG A 44 -13.28 -0.87 7.48
CA ARG A 44 -13.48 -1.17 8.91
C ARG A 44 -14.90 -1.67 9.19
N GLU A 45 -15.89 -0.98 8.67
CA GLU A 45 -17.32 -1.34 8.82
C GLU A 45 -17.61 -2.73 8.26
N MET A 46 -16.88 -3.17 7.22
CA MET A 46 -16.98 -4.49 6.60
C MET A 46 -16.12 -5.55 7.30
N GLY A 47 -15.38 -5.21 8.35
CA GLY A 47 -14.50 -6.13 9.08
C GLY A 47 -13.29 -6.58 8.29
N VAL A 48 -12.76 -5.74 7.41
CA VAL A 48 -11.49 -6.01 6.71
C VAL A 48 -10.34 -5.96 7.70
N ASP A 49 -9.46 -6.94 7.64
CA ASP A 49 -8.24 -7.02 8.45
C ASP A 49 -6.96 -6.75 7.65
N THR A 50 -6.98 -7.00 6.34
CA THR A 50 -5.80 -6.88 5.48
C THR A 50 -6.15 -6.17 4.18
N ILE A 51 -5.32 -5.22 3.78
CA ILE A 51 -5.39 -4.55 2.48
C ILE A 51 -4.29 -5.09 1.58
N ILE A 52 -4.68 -5.59 0.41
CA ILE A 52 -3.75 -6.01 -0.65
C ILE A 52 -3.68 -4.87 -1.67
N VAL A 53 -2.48 -4.39 -1.95
CA VAL A 53 -2.24 -3.32 -2.92
C VAL A 53 -1.47 -3.87 -4.12
N PHE A 54 -2.02 -3.73 -5.32
CA PHE A 54 -1.24 -3.88 -6.55
C PHE A 54 -0.51 -2.55 -6.80
N ASP A 55 0.79 -2.55 -6.57
CA ASP A 55 1.64 -1.36 -6.60
C ASP A 55 2.29 -1.19 -7.96
N THR A 56 1.87 -0.18 -8.71
CA THR A 56 2.38 0.11 -10.05
C THR A 56 3.78 0.76 -10.06
N HIS A 57 4.35 1.06 -8.90
CA HIS A 57 5.67 1.67 -8.77
C HIS A 57 6.73 0.72 -8.21
N TRP A 58 6.33 -0.44 -7.71
CA TRP A 58 7.27 -1.51 -7.41
C TRP A 58 7.58 -2.29 -8.69
N LEU A 59 8.53 -1.77 -9.46
CA LEU A 59 8.90 -2.32 -10.76
C LEU A 59 9.74 -3.60 -10.60
N VAL A 60 9.34 -4.63 -11.30
CA VAL A 60 10.03 -5.93 -11.37
C VAL A 60 10.19 -6.38 -12.82
N ASN A 61 11.21 -7.19 -13.09
CA ASN A 61 11.51 -7.61 -14.47
C ASN A 61 10.69 -8.82 -14.94
N SER A 62 10.18 -9.61 -14.00
CA SER A 62 9.44 -10.83 -14.34
C SER A 62 8.67 -11.34 -13.13
N ALA A 63 7.56 -12.03 -13.38
CA ALA A 63 6.70 -12.59 -12.35
C ALA A 63 5.98 -11.50 -11.51
N TYR A 64 5.12 -11.94 -10.60
CA TYR A 64 4.55 -11.11 -9.55
C TYR A 64 5.38 -11.30 -8.27
N HIS A 65 5.79 -10.21 -7.67
CA HIS A 65 6.47 -10.23 -6.38
C HIS A 65 5.53 -9.71 -5.31
N ILE A 66 5.47 -10.41 -4.18
CA ILE A 66 4.55 -10.10 -3.08
C ILE A 66 5.40 -9.74 -1.87
N ASN A 67 5.36 -8.47 -1.47
CA ASN A 67 6.03 -8.02 -0.26
C ASN A 67 5.10 -8.21 0.93
N CYS A 68 5.44 -9.15 1.77
CA CYS A 68 4.63 -9.62 2.89
C CYS A 68 5.46 -9.82 4.16
N ALA A 69 6.36 -8.88 4.47
CA ALA A 69 7.06 -8.89 5.74
C ALA A 69 6.08 -8.82 6.92
N ASP A 70 6.50 -9.26 8.11
CA ASP A 70 5.68 -9.15 9.33
C ASP A 70 5.33 -7.70 9.68
N HIS A 71 6.27 -6.80 9.40
CA HIS A 71 6.15 -5.40 9.75
C HIS A 71 6.90 -4.52 8.75
N PHE A 72 6.31 -3.38 8.41
CA PHE A 72 6.87 -2.37 7.51
C PHE A 72 7.06 -1.06 8.26
N GLN A 73 8.29 -0.64 8.47
CA GLN A 73 8.60 0.62 9.13
C GLN A 73 9.74 1.34 8.42
N GLY A 74 9.63 2.66 8.31
CA GLY A 74 10.71 3.45 7.74
C GLY A 74 10.36 4.88 7.40
N VAL A 75 11.27 5.49 6.67
CA VAL A 75 11.12 6.82 6.07
C VAL A 75 11.29 6.68 4.56
N TYR A 76 10.33 7.18 3.83
CA TYR A 76 10.32 7.14 2.36
C TYR A 76 10.55 8.52 1.78
N THR A 77 11.49 8.61 0.88
CA THR A 77 11.69 9.76 -0.03
C THR A 77 11.69 9.22 -1.45
N SER A 78 10.87 9.78 -2.31
CA SER A 78 10.79 9.34 -3.69
C SER A 78 12.07 9.68 -4.45
N ASN A 79 12.66 8.69 -5.10
CA ASN A 79 13.81 8.91 -5.96
C ASN A 79 13.44 9.68 -7.25
N GLU A 80 12.24 9.44 -7.77
CA GLU A 80 11.74 10.07 -9.00
C GLU A 80 11.22 11.49 -8.74
N LEU A 81 10.53 11.69 -7.61
CA LEU A 81 9.79 12.91 -7.30
C LEU A 81 10.06 13.39 -5.87
N PRO A 82 11.34 13.66 -5.49
CA PRO A 82 11.70 14.02 -4.11
C PRO A 82 11.12 15.35 -3.65
N HIS A 83 10.65 16.18 -4.58
CA HIS A 83 9.95 17.43 -4.29
C HIS A 83 8.46 17.25 -3.98
N PHE A 84 7.89 16.06 -4.25
CA PHE A 84 6.51 15.72 -3.87
C PHE A 84 6.47 14.90 -2.59
N ILE A 85 7.36 13.90 -2.44
CA ILE A 85 7.42 13.03 -1.28
C ILE A 85 8.84 13.03 -0.72
N ARG A 86 8.99 13.66 0.45
CA ARG A 86 10.23 13.69 1.21
C ARG A 86 9.94 13.35 2.66
N ASP A 87 10.76 12.48 3.24
CA ASP A 87 10.76 12.11 4.65
C ASP A 87 9.37 11.64 5.16
N MET A 88 8.61 10.97 4.31
CA MET A 88 7.32 10.39 4.67
C MET A 88 7.54 9.16 5.54
N THR A 89 7.18 9.25 6.81
CA THR A 89 7.26 8.14 7.74
C THR A 89 6.09 7.17 7.53
N TYR A 90 6.36 5.88 7.71
CA TYR A 90 5.35 4.82 7.67
C TYR A 90 5.66 3.73 8.70
N ASP A 91 4.61 3.03 9.13
CA ASP A 91 4.66 2.01 10.16
C ASP A 91 3.37 1.19 10.07
N TYR A 92 3.43 -0.02 9.49
CA TYR A 92 2.28 -0.89 9.25
C TYR A 92 2.62 -2.34 9.57
N ASP A 93 1.69 -3.08 10.14
CA ASP A 93 1.80 -4.53 10.21
C ASP A 93 1.59 -5.16 8.83
N GLY A 94 2.33 -6.21 8.54
CA GLY A 94 2.17 -7.01 7.34
C GLY A 94 1.39 -8.29 7.59
N ASN A 95 1.23 -9.09 6.53
CA ASN A 95 0.56 -10.39 6.61
C ASN A 95 1.34 -11.45 5.79
N PRO A 96 2.42 -12.01 6.34
CA PRO A 96 3.27 -12.96 5.63
C PRO A 96 2.53 -14.25 5.26
N GLU A 97 1.61 -14.71 6.11
CA GLU A 97 0.81 -15.91 5.83
C GLU A 97 -0.06 -15.72 4.58
N LEU A 98 -0.76 -14.59 4.50
CA LEU A 98 -1.59 -14.27 3.34
C LEU A 98 -0.74 -14.06 2.10
N GLY A 99 0.39 -13.35 2.20
CA GLY A 99 1.29 -13.13 1.07
C GLY A 99 1.87 -14.42 0.51
N GLN A 100 2.27 -15.34 1.37
CA GLN A 100 2.73 -16.67 0.95
C GLN A 100 1.61 -17.47 0.30
N LEU A 101 0.42 -17.47 0.89
CA LEU A 101 -0.74 -18.16 0.33
C LEU A 101 -1.10 -17.63 -1.07
N ILE A 102 -1.05 -16.31 -1.28
CA ILE A 102 -1.30 -15.70 -2.60
C ILE A 102 -0.27 -16.19 -3.62
N ALA A 103 1.02 -16.23 -3.26
CA ALA A 103 2.06 -16.72 -4.15
C ALA A 103 1.86 -18.18 -4.51
N ASP A 104 1.57 -19.04 -3.53
CA ASP A 104 1.40 -20.48 -3.72
C ASP A 104 0.19 -20.78 -4.61
N GLU A 105 -0.94 -20.12 -4.39
CA GLU A 105 -2.14 -20.29 -5.22
C GLU A 105 -1.94 -19.74 -6.64
N ALA A 106 -1.26 -18.62 -6.79
CA ALA A 106 -0.90 -18.09 -8.11
C ALA A 106 -0.06 -19.10 -8.91
N VAL A 107 0.95 -19.70 -8.27
CA VAL A 107 1.81 -20.72 -8.91
C VAL A 107 1.00 -21.95 -9.32
N LYS A 108 0.07 -22.44 -8.48
CA LYS A 108 -0.83 -23.56 -8.83
C LYS A 108 -1.70 -23.26 -10.05
N LEU A 109 -2.05 -22.00 -10.25
CA LEU A 109 -2.81 -21.52 -11.41
C LEU A 109 -1.94 -21.19 -12.63
N GLY A 110 -0.65 -21.51 -12.59
CA GLY A 110 0.29 -21.26 -13.69
C GLY A 110 0.81 -19.80 -13.77
N VAL A 111 0.53 -18.98 -12.77
CA VAL A 111 1.04 -17.62 -12.68
C VAL A 111 2.36 -17.61 -11.88
N ARG A 112 3.41 -17.06 -12.49
CA ARG A 112 4.70 -16.92 -11.78
C ARG A 112 4.60 -15.88 -10.70
N ALA A 113 4.70 -16.28 -9.44
CA ALA A 113 4.65 -15.41 -8.28
C ALA A 113 5.67 -15.82 -7.22
N LYS A 114 6.13 -14.87 -6.41
CA LYS A 114 7.07 -15.11 -5.32
C LYS A 114 6.79 -14.19 -4.14
N ALA A 115 6.59 -14.76 -2.97
CA ALA A 115 6.46 -14.03 -1.72
C ALA A 115 7.83 -13.68 -1.13
N HIS A 116 7.91 -12.53 -0.49
CA HIS A 116 9.10 -12.01 0.19
C HIS A 116 8.74 -11.56 1.60
N ASN A 117 9.17 -12.33 2.58
CA ASN A 117 9.17 -11.91 3.99
C ASN A 117 10.58 -11.39 4.33
N ILE A 118 10.90 -10.20 3.85
CA ILE A 118 12.22 -9.58 4.00
C ILE A 118 12.04 -8.22 4.69
N PRO A 119 12.48 -8.06 5.95
CA PRO A 119 12.28 -6.83 6.72
C PRO A 119 12.89 -5.57 6.09
N SER A 120 13.95 -5.73 5.28
CA SER A 120 14.62 -4.61 4.59
C SER A 120 13.96 -4.22 3.26
N LEU A 121 13.02 -5.03 2.75
CA LEU A 121 12.31 -4.72 1.52
C LEU A 121 11.24 -3.66 1.80
N LYS A 122 11.48 -2.45 1.32
CA LYS A 122 10.62 -1.29 1.55
C LYS A 122 9.34 -1.36 0.74
N LEU A 123 8.34 -0.60 1.18
CA LEU A 123 7.14 -0.30 0.41
C LEU A 123 7.39 0.90 -0.52
N GLU A 124 6.78 0.87 -1.70
CA GLU A 124 6.81 1.99 -2.65
C GLU A 124 5.62 2.93 -2.45
N TYR A 125 5.70 4.11 -3.03
CA TYR A 125 4.69 5.14 -2.81
C TYR A 125 3.31 4.80 -3.38
N GLY A 126 3.24 3.90 -4.35
CA GLY A 126 1.96 3.35 -4.82
C GLY A 126 1.16 2.65 -3.72
N THR A 127 1.86 2.07 -2.74
CA THR A 127 1.28 1.52 -1.51
C THR A 127 1.22 2.58 -0.40
N LEU A 128 2.29 3.31 -0.17
CA LEU A 128 2.42 4.20 0.99
C LEU A 128 1.45 5.39 0.95
N VAL A 129 1.24 6.00 -0.22
CA VAL A 129 0.32 7.14 -0.33
C VAL A 129 -1.12 6.75 -0.02
N PRO A 130 -1.71 5.68 -0.60
CA PRO A 130 -3.04 5.23 -0.19
C PRO A 130 -3.13 4.84 1.29
N MET A 131 -2.17 4.08 1.79
CA MET A 131 -2.19 3.59 3.18
C MET A 131 -2.11 4.73 4.20
N ARG A 132 -1.41 5.82 3.89
CA ARG A 132 -1.37 7.01 4.74
C ARG A 132 -2.74 7.54 5.12
N TYR A 133 -3.71 7.46 4.19
CA TYR A 133 -5.07 7.98 4.39
C TYR A 133 -6.08 6.90 4.76
N MET A 134 -5.98 5.73 4.16
CA MET A 134 -6.90 4.62 4.44
C MET A 134 -6.61 3.92 5.76
N ASN A 135 -5.34 3.90 6.17
CA ASN A 135 -4.81 3.16 7.31
C ASN A 135 -4.05 4.06 8.30
N SER A 136 -4.50 5.29 8.50
CA SER A 136 -3.84 6.27 9.38
C SER A 136 -3.77 5.83 10.84
N ASP A 137 -4.68 4.97 11.27
CA ASP A 137 -4.76 4.36 12.60
C ASP A 137 -4.08 2.99 12.69
N LYS A 138 -3.41 2.54 11.61
CA LYS A 138 -2.69 1.27 11.53
C LYS A 138 -3.56 0.03 11.81
N HIS A 139 -4.84 0.13 11.53
CA HIS A 139 -5.81 -0.94 11.78
C HIS A 139 -5.60 -2.15 10.86
N PHE A 140 -5.26 -1.90 9.59
CA PHE A 140 -5.13 -2.93 8.58
C PHE A 140 -3.70 -3.42 8.46
N LYS A 141 -3.54 -4.73 8.30
CA LYS A 141 -2.31 -5.31 7.77
C LYS A 141 -2.17 -4.99 6.28
N VAL A 142 -0.95 -4.96 5.79
CA VAL A 142 -0.64 -4.59 4.40
C VAL A 142 0.11 -5.71 3.69
N VAL A 143 -0.29 -6.01 2.46
CA VAL A 143 0.44 -6.85 1.51
C VAL A 143 0.56 -6.06 0.22
N SER A 144 1.78 -5.87 -0.29
CA SER A 144 2.02 -5.17 -1.56
C SER A 144 2.42 -6.17 -2.64
N ILE A 145 1.83 -6.03 -3.82
CA ILE A 145 2.11 -6.87 -5.00
C ILE A 145 2.60 -5.96 -6.13
N SER A 146 3.71 -6.37 -6.78
CA SER A 146 4.31 -5.65 -7.92
C SER A 146 3.45 -5.73 -9.19
#